data_a6c76132bca7617c038ddb5407080e5c
#
_entry.id   a6c76132bca7617c038ddb5407080e5c
#
_cell.length_a   1.000
_cell.length_b   1.000
_cell.length_c   1.000
_cell.angle_alpha   90.00
_cell.angle_beta   90.00
_cell.angle_gamma   90.00
#
_symmetry.space_group_name_H-M   'P 1'
#
loop_
_entity.id
_entity.type
_entity.pdbx_description
1 polymer ?
#
loop_
_entity_poly.entity_id
_entity_poly.type
_entity_poly.pdbx_seq_one_letter_code
_entity_poly.pdbx_strand_id
1 'polypeptide(L)'
;KDAGNIYGRLTNPTEDVFEKRIAALEGGTAALAVASGAAAVTYAIENVALAGDHIVAAKNIYGGTYNLLAHTLVDYGITTTFVDPLDPANFEKAIKENTKALYIETLGNPNSDVVDIEAIANIAHAHNIPLLVDSTFATPYLVRPIEYGADIVIHSATKFIGGHGTTIGGVIVESGKFDWKKSGKFPQLTEPNPSYHGVS
;
A
#
# COMPACT_ATOMS: atom_id res chain seq x y z
N LYS A 1 -1.32 -19.34 -26.18
CA LYS A 1 -0.45 -20.17 -25.32
C LYS A 1 0.15 -19.26 -24.27
N ASP A 2 -0.09 -19.54 -23.00
CA ASP A 2 0.59 -18.83 -21.93
C ASP A 2 2.09 -19.12 -22.02
N ALA A 3 2.89 -18.05 -21.94
CA ALA A 3 4.34 -18.13 -22.06
C ALA A 3 5.02 -18.88 -20.89
N GLY A 4 4.28 -19.07 -19.79
CA GLY A 4 4.81 -19.66 -18.55
C GLY A 4 5.87 -18.78 -17.87
N ASN A 5 6.57 -19.34 -16.90
CA ASN A 5 7.64 -18.67 -16.17
C ASN A 5 8.92 -18.69 -17.01
N ILE A 6 9.33 -17.55 -17.55
CA ILE A 6 10.49 -17.42 -18.43
C ILE A 6 11.71 -16.84 -17.70
N TYR A 7 11.50 -15.87 -16.81
CA TYR A 7 12.57 -15.14 -16.17
C TYR A 7 12.26 -14.83 -14.70
N GLY A 8 13.07 -15.39 -13.80
CA GLY A 8 12.77 -15.43 -12.36
C GLY A 8 12.59 -14.09 -11.64
N ARG A 9 13.04 -12.97 -12.24
CA ARG A 9 12.75 -11.64 -11.69
C ARG A 9 11.36 -11.10 -12.09
N LEU A 10 10.76 -11.67 -13.13
CA LEU A 10 9.45 -11.25 -13.63
C LEU A 10 8.37 -12.25 -13.25
N THR A 11 8.68 -13.52 -13.31
CA THR A 11 7.75 -14.62 -13.04
C THR A 11 8.51 -15.76 -12.38
N ASN A 12 8.23 -16.03 -11.12
CA ASN A 12 8.88 -17.08 -10.35
C ASN A 12 7.82 -17.99 -9.70
N PRO A 13 7.81 -19.31 -9.98
CA PRO A 13 6.78 -20.19 -9.45
C PRO A 13 6.78 -20.31 -7.92
N THR A 14 7.90 -20.08 -7.25
CA THR A 14 7.98 -20.10 -5.79
C THR A 14 7.37 -18.83 -5.20
N GLU A 15 7.67 -17.68 -5.78
CA GLU A 15 7.06 -16.40 -5.38
C GLU A 15 5.56 -16.40 -5.66
N ASP A 16 5.11 -16.93 -6.81
CA ASP A 16 3.71 -17.06 -7.19
C ASP A 16 2.88 -17.84 -6.15
N VAL A 17 3.46 -18.88 -5.55
CA VAL A 17 2.80 -19.61 -4.45
C VAL A 17 2.59 -18.71 -3.23
N PHE A 18 3.57 -17.90 -2.87
CA PHE A 18 3.46 -16.96 -1.76
C PHE A 18 2.44 -15.85 -2.07
N GLU A 19 2.54 -15.26 -3.26
CA GLU A 19 1.66 -14.18 -3.71
C GLU A 19 0.19 -14.61 -3.73
N LYS A 20 -0.12 -15.73 -4.35
CA LYS A 20 -1.47 -16.30 -4.40
C LYS A 20 -2.01 -16.63 -3.00
N ARG A 21 -1.17 -17.16 -2.13
CA ARG A 21 -1.57 -17.51 -0.76
C ARG A 21 -1.88 -16.27 0.07
N ILE A 22 -1.01 -15.26 0.03
CA ILE A 22 -1.24 -14.05 0.82
C ILE A 22 -2.42 -13.23 0.29
N ALA A 23 -2.61 -13.16 -1.03
CA ALA A 23 -3.78 -12.56 -1.63
C ALA A 23 -5.08 -13.23 -1.14
N ALA A 24 -5.12 -14.56 -1.14
CA ALA A 24 -6.27 -15.32 -0.65
C ALA A 24 -6.52 -15.10 0.86
N LEU A 25 -5.46 -15.04 1.67
CA LEU A 25 -5.58 -14.82 3.11
C LEU A 25 -6.11 -13.42 3.44
N GLU A 26 -5.69 -12.40 2.69
CA GLU A 26 -6.17 -11.02 2.84
C GLU A 26 -7.56 -10.80 2.22
N GLY A 27 -8.02 -11.69 1.35
CA GLY A 27 -9.23 -11.49 0.55
C GLY A 27 -9.02 -10.52 -0.62
N GLY A 28 -7.78 -10.40 -1.09
CA GLY A 28 -7.39 -9.57 -2.23
C GLY A 28 -7.47 -10.31 -3.56
N THR A 29 -7.32 -9.57 -4.65
CA THR A 29 -7.34 -10.08 -6.01
C THR A 29 -5.98 -10.59 -6.46
N ALA A 30 -4.91 -9.88 -6.08
CA ALA A 30 -3.53 -10.19 -6.46
C ALA A 30 -2.56 -9.71 -5.38
N ALA A 31 -1.35 -10.27 -5.40
CA ALA A 31 -0.25 -9.81 -4.57
C ALA A 31 1.06 -9.81 -5.35
N LEU A 32 1.99 -8.97 -4.94
CA LEU A 32 3.35 -8.88 -5.46
C LEU A 32 4.35 -9.03 -4.31
N ALA A 33 5.16 -10.08 -4.37
CA ALA A 33 6.27 -10.27 -3.45
C ALA A 33 7.46 -9.39 -3.84
N VAL A 34 8.11 -8.81 -2.86
CA VAL A 34 9.25 -7.91 -3.04
C VAL A 34 10.33 -8.17 -1.98
N ALA A 35 11.51 -7.60 -2.18
CA ALA A 35 12.70 -7.92 -1.39
C ALA A 35 12.61 -7.54 0.11
N SER A 36 11.74 -6.60 0.49
CA SER A 36 11.61 -6.13 1.87
C SER A 36 10.31 -5.37 2.09
N GLY A 37 9.93 -5.16 3.36
CA GLY A 37 8.82 -4.28 3.71
C GLY A 37 9.06 -2.82 3.27
N ALA A 38 10.30 -2.33 3.36
CA ALA A 38 10.65 -1.00 2.87
C ALA A 38 10.43 -0.88 1.35
N ALA A 39 10.81 -1.90 0.56
CA ALA A 39 10.53 -1.96 -0.87
C ALA A 39 9.02 -1.99 -1.14
N ALA A 40 8.25 -2.76 -0.36
CA ALA A 40 6.80 -2.84 -0.51
C ALA A 40 6.13 -1.47 -0.29
N VAL A 41 6.50 -0.75 0.77
CA VAL A 41 5.98 0.60 1.02
C VAL A 41 6.38 1.56 -0.11
N THR A 42 7.66 1.57 -0.49
CA THR A 42 8.16 2.46 -1.54
C THR A 42 7.42 2.24 -2.85
N TYR A 43 7.31 1.01 -3.30
CA TYR A 43 6.64 0.68 -4.57
C TYR A 43 5.13 0.96 -4.52
N ALA A 44 4.46 0.69 -3.39
CA ALA A 44 3.05 1.02 -3.24
C ALA A 44 2.81 2.53 -3.37
N ILE A 45 3.65 3.37 -2.75
CA ILE A 45 3.55 4.82 -2.84
C ILE A 45 3.89 5.31 -4.26
N GLU A 46 5.00 4.87 -4.84
CA GLU A 46 5.45 5.32 -6.17
C GLU A 46 4.50 4.89 -7.30
N ASN A 47 3.70 3.85 -7.12
CA ASN A 47 2.66 3.48 -8.08
C ASN A 47 1.49 4.47 -8.09
N VAL A 48 1.16 5.08 -6.95
CA VAL A 48 0.00 5.98 -6.84
C VAL A 48 0.36 7.46 -6.85
N ALA A 49 1.59 7.81 -6.48
CA ALA A 49 2.04 9.20 -6.39
C ALA A 49 3.27 9.45 -7.26
N LEU A 50 3.23 10.54 -8.02
CA LEU A 50 4.31 11.03 -8.87
C LEU A 50 4.84 12.36 -8.36
N ALA A 51 5.87 12.91 -9.00
CA ALA A 51 6.39 14.25 -8.66
C ALA A 51 5.28 15.30 -8.75
N GLY A 52 5.11 16.08 -7.69
CA GLY A 52 4.04 17.06 -7.52
C GLY A 52 2.83 16.55 -6.73
N ASP A 53 2.77 15.26 -6.43
CA ASP A 53 1.67 14.66 -5.70
C ASP A 53 1.87 14.71 -4.16
N HIS A 54 0.79 14.42 -3.46
CA HIS A 54 0.71 14.51 -2.00
C HIS A 54 0.09 13.25 -1.39
N ILE A 55 0.58 12.88 -0.21
CA ILE A 55 0.07 11.79 0.62
C ILE A 55 -0.38 12.35 1.97
N VAL A 56 -1.46 11.84 2.52
CA VAL A 56 -1.79 12.03 3.94
C VAL A 56 -1.50 10.74 4.69
N ALA A 57 -0.62 10.79 5.67
CA ALA A 57 -0.19 9.63 6.43
C ALA A 57 -0.46 9.79 7.93
N ALA A 58 -0.73 8.68 8.61
CA ALA A 58 -0.73 8.66 10.07
C ALA A 58 0.67 9.00 10.61
N LYS A 59 0.72 9.75 11.72
CA LYS A 59 1.99 10.12 12.37
C LYS A 59 2.64 8.98 13.17
N ASN A 60 1.86 7.98 13.61
CA ASN A 60 2.27 6.85 14.43
C ASN A 60 2.60 5.62 13.58
N ILE A 61 3.44 5.77 12.60
CA ILE A 61 3.89 4.72 11.68
C ILE A 61 5.35 4.33 11.95
N TYR A 62 5.77 3.21 11.37
CA TYR A 62 7.15 2.74 11.43
C TYR A 62 8.15 3.85 11.03
N GLY A 63 9.22 4.03 11.84
CA GLY A 63 10.18 5.11 11.65
C GLY A 63 10.86 5.12 10.27
N GLY A 64 11.09 3.95 9.68
CA GLY A 64 11.62 3.85 8.31
C GLY A 64 10.65 4.39 7.25
N THR A 65 9.36 4.10 7.40
CA THR A 65 8.30 4.67 6.53
C THR A 65 8.15 6.16 6.76
N TYR A 66 8.20 6.61 8.02
CA TYR A 66 8.19 8.05 8.33
C TYR A 66 9.36 8.76 7.62
N ASN A 67 10.57 8.26 7.73
CA ASN A 67 11.74 8.85 7.07
C ASN A 67 11.61 8.83 5.54
N LEU A 68 11.09 7.76 4.96
CA LEU A 68 10.81 7.68 3.52
C LEU A 68 9.88 8.82 3.08
N LEU A 69 8.74 8.97 3.77
CA LEU A 69 7.72 9.96 3.42
C LEU A 69 8.13 11.39 3.77
N ALA A 70 8.80 11.60 4.92
CA ALA A 70 9.14 12.94 5.41
C ALA A 70 10.39 13.53 4.73
N HIS A 71 11.30 12.70 4.25
CA HIS A 71 12.60 13.15 3.77
C HIS A 71 12.93 12.62 2.38
N THR A 72 12.95 11.30 2.18
CA THR A 72 13.44 10.70 0.93
C THR A 72 12.55 11.06 -0.26
N LEU A 73 11.24 10.86 -0.17
CA LEU A 73 10.32 11.11 -1.29
C LEU A 73 10.11 12.60 -1.59
N VAL A 74 10.43 13.49 -0.64
CA VAL A 74 10.42 14.94 -0.89
C VAL A 74 11.43 15.33 -1.98
N ASP A 75 12.59 14.69 -2.01
CA ASP A 75 13.61 14.91 -3.04
C ASP A 75 13.14 14.46 -4.44
N TYR A 76 12.15 13.57 -4.49
CA TYR A 76 11.48 13.11 -5.72
C TYR A 76 10.17 13.84 -6.01
N GLY A 77 9.86 14.90 -5.24
CA GLY A 77 8.71 15.76 -5.45
C GLY A 77 7.40 15.25 -4.88
N ILE A 78 7.40 14.21 -4.07
CA ILE A 78 6.22 13.70 -3.37
C ILE A 78 6.22 14.24 -1.94
N THR A 79 5.15 14.94 -1.56
CA THR A 79 5.03 15.56 -0.23
C THR A 79 4.04 14.80 0.65
N THR A 80 4.22 14.86 1.97
CA THR A 80 3.35 14.18 2.93
C THR A 80 2.91 15.11 4.06
N THR A 81 1.63 15.05 4.40
CA THR A 81 1.09 15.63 5.64
C THR A 81 0.83 14.50 6.64
N PHE A 82 1.43 14.58 7.82
CA PHE A 82 1.22 13.62 8.90
C PHE A 82 0.13 14.09 9.83
N VAL A 83 -0.80 13.18 10.17
CA VAL A 83 -1.95 13.48 11.02
C VAL A 83 -2.08 12.48 12.17
N ASP A 84 -2.80 12.86 13.21
CA ASP A 84 -3.19 11.94 14.28
C ASP A 84 -4.29 11.00 13.76
N PRO A 85 -4.06 9.68 13.69
CA PRO A 85 -5.02 8.77 13.11
C PRO A 85 -6.16 8.38 14.04
N LEU A 86 -6.11 8.74 15.33
CA LEU A 86 -7.16 8.43 16.30
C LEU A 86 -8.43 9.26 16.09
N ASP A 87 -8.33 10.38 15.38
CA ASP A 87 -9.48 11.13 14.86
C ASP A 87 -9.47 11.10 13.32
N PRO A 88 -10.33 10.31 12.68
CA PRO A 88 -10.42 10.22 11.22
C PRO A 88 -10.63 11.57 10.52
N ALA A 89 -11.30 12.53 11.19
CA ALA A 89 -11.51 13.88 10.64
C ALA A 89 -10.19 14.63 10.35
N ASN A 90 -9.08 14.24 10.95
CA ASN A 90 -7.78 14.84 10.66
C ASN A 90 -7.30 14.49 9.24
N PHE A 91 -7.63 13.32 8.72
CA PHE A 91 -7.35 12.95 7.33
C PHE A 91 -8.13 13.84 6.37
N GLU A 92 -9.43 13.99 6.59
CA GLU A 92 -10.30 14.87 5.79
C GLU A 92 -9.74 16.29 5.68
N LYS A 93 -9.34 16.88 6.81
CA LYS A 93 -8.79 18.25 6.87
C LYS A 93 -7.46 18.40 6.13
N ALA A 94 -6.69 17.32 6.01
CA ALA A 94 -5.36 17.33 5.41
C ALA A 94 -5.35 17.03 3.91
N ILE A 95 -6.45 16.52 3.35
CA ILE A 95 -6.58 16.23 1.92
C ILE A 95 -6.50 17.53 1.11
N LYS A 96 -5.71 17.49 0.05
CA LYS A 96 -5.50 18.57 -0.93
C LYS A 96 -5.93 18.09 -2.32
N GLU A 97 -6.00 18.99 -3.28
CA GLU A 97 -6.33 18.66 -4.67
C GLU A 97 -5.39 17.60 -5.27
N ASN A 98 -4.09 17.70 -4.94
CA ASN A 98 -3.05 16.78 -5.41
C ASN A 98 -2.83 15.57 -4.48
N THR A 99 -3.69 15.32 -3.50
CA THR A 99 -3.61 14.12 -2.65
C THR A 99 -3.98 12.88 -3.45
N LYS A 100 -3.12 11.85 -3.42
CA LYS A 100 -3.27 10.61 -4.19
C LYS A 100 -3.60 9.40 -3.33
N ALA A 101 -3.28 9.42 -2.04
CA ALA A 101 -3.59 8.31 -1.15
C ALA A 101 -3.62 8.74 0.31
N LEU A 102 -4.32 7.96 1.13
CA LEU A 102 -4.15 7.94 2.58
C LEU A 102 -3.30 6.72 2.97
N TYR A 103 -2.46 6.88 3.99
CA TYR A 103 -1.58 5.82 4.47
C TYR A 103 -1.69 5.66 5.99
N ILE A 104 -1.92 4.44 6.46
CA ILE A 104 -2.00 4.09 7.89
C ILE A 104 -1.33 2.75 8.17
N GLU A 105 -1.07 2.47 9.44
CA GLU A 105 -0.78 1.12 9.94
C GLU A 105 -1.97 0.61 10.75
N THR A 106 -2.25 -0.70 10.70
CA THR A 106 -3.33 -1.33 11.49
C THR A 106 -3.12 -1.15 12.99
N LEU A 107 -1.87 -1.21 13.41
CA LEU A 107 -1.41 -0.98 14.78
C LEU A 107 -0.28 0.04 14.74
N GLY A 108 -0.49 1.16 15.40
CA GLY A 108 0.49 2.24 15.48
C GLY A 108 1.83 1.80 16.08
N ASN A 109 2.92 2.34 15.56
CA ASN A 109 4.26 2.03 16.02
C ASN A 109 4.92 3.29 16.62
N PRO A 110 5.30 3.32 17.92
CA PRO A 110 5.38 2.16 18.84
C PRO A 110 4.17 1.96 19.78
N ASN A 111 3.16 2.84 19.76
CA ASN A 111 2.15 2.90 20.81
C ASN A 111 1.08 1.80 20.74
N SER A 112 1.04 1.02 19.65
CA SER A 112 0.00 0.01 19.40
C SER A 112 -1.43 0.58 19.34
N ASP A 113 -1.56 1.83 18.93
CA ASP A 113 -2.87 2.46 18.72
C ASP A 113 -3.63 1.71 17.62
N VAL A 114 -4.90 1.41 17.87
CA VAL A 114 -5.80 0.79 16.90
C VAL A 114 -6.57 1.89 16.19
N VAL A 115 -6.51 1.91 14.86
CA VAL A 115 -7.16 2.93 14.04
C VAL A 115 -8.49 2.43 13.48
N ASP A 116 -9.43 3.34 13.25
CA ASP A 116 -10.69 3.04 12.57
C ASP A 116 -10.45 3.03 11.04
N ILE A 117 -10.11 1.84 10.53
CA ILE A 117 -9.81 1.63 9.11
C ILE A 117 -10.99 1.99 8.24
N GLU A 118 -12.22 1.59 8.63
CA GLU A 118 -13.42 1.82 7.84
C GLU A 118 -13.76 3.30 7.72
N ALA A 119 -13.68 4.05 8.81
CA ALA A 119 -13.90 5.49 8.78
C ALA A 119 -12.89 6.20 7.87
N ILE A 120 -11.60 5.83 7.94
CA ILE A 120 -10.56 6.43 7.10
C ILE A 120 -10.71 6.01 5.63
N ALA A 121 -11.09 4.75 5.36
CA ALA A 121 -11.38 4.27 4.01
C ALA A 121 -12.55 5.05 3.37
N ASN A 122 -13.61 5.29 4.13
CA ASN A 122 -14.75 6.07 3.66
C ASN A 122 -14.35 7.50 3.28
N ILE A 123 -13.46 8.12 4.04
CA ILE A 123 -12.90 9.45 3.71
C ILE A 123 -12.09 9.36 2.40
N ALA A 124 -11.18 8.40 2.28
CA ALA A 124 -10.39 8.21 1.07
C ALA A 124 -11.29 8.06 -0.17
N HIS A 125 -12.26 7.18 -0.10
CA HIS A 125 -13.19 6.89 -1.21
C HIS A 125 -14.09 8.08 -1.57
N ALA A 126 -14.51 8.88 -0.58
CA ALA A 126 -15.25 10.13 -0.84
C ALA A 126 -14.45 11.12 -1.69
N HIS A 127 -13.13 11.07 -1.60
CA HIS A 127 -12.20 11.89 -2.40
C HIS A 127 -11.65 11.17 -3.65
N ASN A 128 -12.15 9.97 -3.97
CA ASN A 128 -11.69 9.14 -5.10
C ASN A 128 -10.19 8.82 -5.04
N ILE A 129 -9.67 8.56 -3.84
CA ILE A 129 -8.30 8.11 -3.60
C ILE A 129 -8.29 6.81 -2.81
N PRO A 130 -7.26 5.96 -2.97
CA PRO A 130 -7.15 4.70 -2.25
C PRO A 130 -6.65 4.91 -0.81
N LEU A 131 -7.02 3.94 0.05
CA LEU A 131 -6.40 3.74 1.36
C LEU A 131 -5.35 2.64 1.29
N LEU A 132 -4.11 2.98 1.65
CA LEU A 132 -2.99 2.06 1.82
C LEU A 132 -2.82 1.74 3.30
N VAL A 133 -2.77 0.46 3.63
CA VAL A 133 -2.67 -0.01 5.02
C VAL A 133 -1.48 -0.95 5.18
N ASP A 134 -0.51 -0.56 5.99
CA ASP A 134 0.53 -1.49 6.45
C ASP A 134 -0.04 -2.34 7.60
N SER A 135 -0.16 -3.64 7.37
CA SER A 135 -0.71 -4.60 8.32
C SER A 135 0.33 -5.62 8.81
N THR A 136 1.58 -5.20 8.87
CA THR A 136 2.73 -6.04 9.26
C THR A 136 2.53 -6.71 10.60
N PHE A 137 2.06 -5.98 11.62
CA PHE A 137 1.91 -6.53 12.96
C PHE A 137 0.64 -7.38 13.14
N ALA A 138 -0.45 -6.99 12.51
CA ALA A 138 -1.70 -7.72 12.63
C ALA A 138 -1.69 -9.01 11.82
N THR A 139 -1.14 -8.99 10.61
CA THR A 139 -1.25 -10.05 9.60
C THR A 139 -2.71 -10.37 9.23
N PRO A 140 -3.00 -11.09 8.16
CA PRO A 140 -4.38 -11.47 7.85
C PRO A 140 -5.01 -12.45 8.86
N TYR A 141 -4.23 -12.91 9.84
CA TYR A 141 -4.75 -13.75 10.92
C TYR A 141 -5.58 -12.95 11.94
N LEU A 142 -5.12 -11.76 12.35
CA LEU A 142 -5.81 -10.93 13.33
C LEU A 142 -6.81 -9.98 12.68
N VAL A 143 -6.45 -9.36 11.56
CA VAL A 143 -7.33 -8.44 10.84
C VAL A 143 -7.01 -8.48 9.35
N ARG A 144 -8.06 -8.39 8.53
CA ARG A 144 -7.97 -8.25 7.07
C ARG A 144 -8.45 -6.85 6.69
N PRO A 145 -7.57 -5.89 6.49
CA PRO A 145 -7.94 -4.50 6.23
C PRO A 145 -8.86 -4.31 5.03
N ILE A 146 -8.78 -5.20 4.03
CA ILE A 146 -9.65 -5.20 2.84
C ILE A 146 -11.14 -5.35 3.21
N GLU A 147 -11.45 -6.04 4.30
CA GLU A 147 -12.84 -6.19 4.79
C GLU A 147 -13.39 -4.86 5.34
N TYR A 148 -12.50 -3.94 5.71
CA TYR A 148 -12.81 -2.62 6.25
C TYR A 148 -12.56 -1.49 5.24
N GLY A 149 -12.34 -1.81 3.97
CA GLY A 149 -12.24 -0.82 2.91
C GLY A 149 -10.81 -0.44 2.47
N ALA A 150 -9.78 -1.08 3.00
CA ALA A 150 -8.43 -0.90 2.46
C ALA A 150 -8.35 -1.36 1.00
N ASP A 151 -7.67 -0.57 0.17
CA ASP A 151 -7.50 -0.87 -1.25
C ASP A 151 -6.18 -1.58 -1.52
N ILE A 152 -5.14 -1.19 -0.82
CA ILE A 152 -3.81 -1.81 -0.87
C ILE A 152 -3.38 -2.15 0.54
N VAL A 153 -2.98 -3.41 0.75
CA VAL A 153 -2.43 -3.88 2.02
C VAL A 153 -0.95 -4.22 1.83
N ILE A 154 -0.13 -3.75 2.76
CA ILE A 154 1.33 -3.88 2.72
C ILE A 154 1.78 -4.69 3.93
N HIS A 155 2.76 -5.56 3.73
CA HIS A 155 3.42 -6.27 4.81
C HIS A 155 4.93 -6.28 4.65
N SER A 156 5.63 -6.04 5.75
CA SER A 156 6.98 -6.57 5.92
C SER A 156 6.87 -8.06 6.25
N ALA A 157 7.04 -8.93 5.26
CA ALA A 157 7.01 -10.37 5.46
C ALA A 157 8.17 -10.86 6.34
N THR A 158 9.16 -10.02 6.57
CA THR A 158 10.27 -10.19 7.54
C THR A 158 9.79 -10.49 8.96
N LYS A 159 8.61 -9.96 9.33
CA LYS A 159 8.09 -9.97 10.71
C LYS A 159 7.22 -11.22 10.95
N PHE A 160 5.96 -11.04 11.27
CA PHE A 160 5.08 -12.13 11.70
C PHE A 160 4.68 -13.09 10.59
N ILE A 161 4.65 -12.67 9.31
CA ILE A 161 4.42 -13.58 8.19
C ILE A 161 5.55 -14.61 8.09
N GLY A 162 6.80 -14.18 8.11
CA GLY A 162 7.97 -15.07 8.16
C GLY A 162 8.07 -15.82 9.48
N GLY A 163 7.77 -15.17 10.59
CA GLY A 163 7.57 -15.74 11.91
C GLY A 163 8.83 -16.22 12.64
N HIS A 164 10.00 -16.18 12.02
CA HIS A 164 11.23 -16.78 12.56
C HIS A 164 12.40 -15.80 12.71
N GLY A 165 12.26 -14.57 12.22
CA GLY A 165 13.32 -13.55 12.27
C GLY A 165 14.56 -13.88 11.44
N THR A 166 14.47 -14.78 10.48
CA THR A 166 15.61 -15.30 9.70
C THR A 166 15.60 -14.89 8.23
N THR A 167 14.52 -14.27 7.77
CA THR A 167 14.31 -13.96 6.35
C THR A 167 13.81 -12.53 6.22
N ILE A 168 14.22 -11.85 5.15
CA ILE A 168 13.74 -10.53 4.79
C ILE A 168 12.82 -10.68 3.57
N GLY A 169 11.66 -10.01 3.61
CA GLY A 169 10.73 -9.97 2.51
C GLY A 169 9.64 -8.91 2.70
N GLY A 170 8.96 -8.60 1.63
CA GLY A 170 7.79 -7.73 1.63
C GLY A 170 6.72 -8.26 0.69
N VAL A 171 5.52 -7.77 0.83
CA VAL A 171 4.43 -8.07 -0.09
C VAL A 171 3.43 -6.92 -0.13
N ILE A 172 2.89 -6.68 -1.31
CA ILE A 172 1.82 -5.73 -1.58
C ILE A 172 0.62 -6.55 -2.05
N VAL A 173 -0.55 -6.32 -1.47
CA VAL A 173 -1.80 -7.01 -1.84
C VAL A 173 -2.80 -5.97 -2.32
N GLU A 174 -3.38 -6.18 -3.49
CA GLU A 174 -4.44 -5.35 -4.02
C GLU A 174 -5.82 -5.95 -3.73
N SER A 175 -6.76 -5.12 -3.30
CA SER A 175 -8.13 -5.54 -3.01
C SER A 175 -8.92 -5.91 -4.26
N GLY A 176 -8.62 -5.27 -5.40
CA GLY A 176 -9.42 -5.35 -6.63
C GLY A 176 -10.75 -4.59 -6.56
N LYS A 177 -10.96 -3.79 -5.51
CA LYS A 177 -12.23 -3.07 -5.28
C LYS A 177 -12.18 -1.60 -5.66
N PHE A 178 -10.99 -1.00 -5.68
CA PHE A 178 -10.83 0.40 -6.05
C PHE A 178 -10.93 0.57 -7.57
N ASP A 179 -11.83 1.44 -8.00
CA ASP A 179 -12.01 1.73 -9.43
C ASP A 179 -11.03 2.81 -9.89
N TRP A 180 -9.83 2.38 -10.24
CA TRP A 180 -8.73 3.24 -10.71
C TRP A 180 -9.14 4.13 -11.89
N LYS A 181 -9.94 3.58 -12.81
CA LYS A 181 -10.38 4.31 -14.00
C LYS A 181 -11.43 5.36 -13.68
N LYS A 182 -12.42 5.01 -12.84
CA LYS A 182 -13.47 5.95 -12.41
C LYS A 182 -12.89 7.09 -11.58
N SER A 183 -11.86 6.81 -10.78
CA SER A 183 -11.17 7.83 -9.99
C SER A 183 -10.62 8.97 -10.86
N GLY A 184 -10.08 8.65 -12.05
CA GLY A 184 -9.49 9.61 -12.98
C GLY A 184 -8.18 10.26 -12.51
N LYS A 185 -7.66 9.85 -11.35
CA LYS A 185 -6.46 10.44 -10.73
C LYS A 185 -5.17 9.67 -11.01
N PHE A 186 -5.26 8.51 -11.67
CA PHE A 186 -4.16 7.55 -11.84
C PHE A 186 -3.96 7.16 -13.31
N PRO A 187 -3.64 8.11 -14.21
CA PRO A 187 -3.44 7.81 -15.63
C PRO A 187 -2.31 6.80 -15.86
N GLN A 188 -1.28 6.80 -15.01
CA GLN A 188 -0.16 5.85 -15.07
C GLN A 188 -0.59 4.38 -14.89
N LEU A 189 -1.75 4.12 -14.28
CA LEU A 189 -2.31 2.77 -14.06
C LEU A 189 -3.45 2.41 -15.03
N THR A 190 -4.01 3.41 -15.73
CA THR A 190 -5.25 3.22 -16.50
C THR A 190 -5.11 3.54 -17.98
N GLU A 191 -4.03 4.20 -18.38
CA GLU A 191 -3.74 4.55 -19.76
C GLU A 191 -2.62 3.69 -20.35
N PRO A 192 -2.59 3.52 -21.69
CA PRO A 192 -1.53 2.77 -22.36
C PRO A 192 -0.14 3.32 -22.02
N ASN A 193 0.74 2.44 -21.52
CA ASN A 193 2.09 2.82 -21.15
C ASN A 193 3.07 2.55 -22.30
N PRO A 194 3.80 3.57 -22.81
CA PRO A 194 4.75 3.39 -23.91
C PRO A 194 5.92 2.47 -23.53
N SER A 195 6.29 2.36 -22.23
CA SER A 195 7.32 1.44 -21.75
C SER A 195 6.89 -0.04 -21.86
N TYR A 196 5.59 -0.30 -21.97
CA TYR A 196 5.01 -1.63 -22.14
C TYR A 196 4.31 -1.79 -23.49
N HIS A 197 4.85 -1.19 -24.54
CA HIS A 197 4.33 -1.30 -25.91
C HIS A 197 2.86 -0.85 -26.05
N GLY A 198 2.40 0.06 -25.20
CA GLY A 198 1.04 0.59 -25.22
C GLY A 198 -0.01 -0.32 -24.58
N VAL A 199 0.38 -1.26 -23.75
CA VAL A 199 -0.52 -2.06 -22.90
C VAL A 199 -0.82 -1.28 -21.60
N SER A 200 -2.06 -1.31 -21.17
CA SER A 200 -2.55 -0.76 -19.90
C SER A 200 -2.95 -1.87 -18.94
#